data_28c541ad59e2e16a26e26e2fa0376cda
#
_entry.id   28c541ad59e2e16a26e26e2fa0376cda
#
_cell.length_a   1.000
_cell.length_b   1.000
_cell.length_c   1.000
_cell.angle_alpha   90.00
_cell.angle_beta   90.00
_cell.angle_gamma   90.00
#
_symmetry.space_group_name_H-M   'P 1'
#
loop_
_entity.id
_entity.type
_entity.pdbx_description
1 polymer ?
#
loop_
_entity_poly.entity_id
_entity_poly.type
_entity_poly.pdbx_seq_one_letter_code
_entity_poly.pdbx_strand_id
1 'polypeptide(L)'
;LIDQSNKPIADEALDRAGHARRNLLRFGGAATLGAVLGGGVLLGHASPALAEAASQGELAPNEPLDILIVNYDGGTLLDFAGPSEIFHRLPNTKVRYASLNGGNVTLEFGVVYGNTERLADIESTDLILVPGGSDLSVPMGPEYQAQIRRLAEGAKYVTSVCNGSLVLAATGVLKGKRSACHWAFVNKLAEYGAIPVPDRFVEDDHGRFMSGGGVTAGIDFALRVAEKLRGRQAAEFTQLVIEYDPAPPFHSGHPRDARPEVVAMVDKRLPGASKGLARIPGVR
;
A
#
# COMPACT_ATOMS: atom_id res chain seq x y z
N LEU A 1 11.09 -22.45 -48.87
CA LEU A 1 11.41 -21.01 -48.76
C LEU A 1 11.11 -20.59 -47.30
N ILE A 2 12.18 -20.54 -46.50
CA ILE A 2 12.13 -20.13 -45.09
C ILE A 2 12.63 -18.70 -45.08
N ASP A 3 11.76 -17.76 -44.65
CA ASP A 3 12.15 -16.37 -44.40
C ASP A 3 12.82 -16.27 -43.03
N GLN A 4 14.07 -15.82 -43.01
CA GLN A 4 14.86 -15.55 -41.82
C GLN A 4 14.77 -14.06 -41.48
N SER A 5 13.81 -13.68 -40.63
CA SER A 5 13.85 -12.39 -39.94
C SER A 5 13.29 -12.52 -38.53
N ASN A 6 14.05 -13.21 -37.69
CA ASN A 6 13.76 -13.30 -36.27
C ASN A 6 14.67 -12.30 -35.51
N LYS A 7 14.21 -11.05 -35.40
CA LYS A 7 14.75 -10.10 -34.41
C LYS A 7 13.93 -10.17 -33.14
N PRO A 8 14.53 -10.20 -31.96
CA PRO A 8 13.81 -10.31 -30.72
C PRO A 8 13.02 -9.01 -30.43
N ILE A 9 11.74 -9.17 -30.14
CA ILE A 9 10.75 -8.11 -29.84
C ILE A 9 11.10 -7.32 -28.55
N ALA A 10 12.07 -7.78 -27.78
CA ALA A 10 12.47 -7.19 -26.49
C ALA A 10 13.12 -5.79 -26.61
N ASP A 11 13.86 -5.51 -27.69
CA ASP A 11 14.59 -4.23 -27.82
C ASP A 11 13.68 -3.05 -28.23
N GLU A 12 12.60 -3.30 -28.96
CA GLU A 12 11.65 -2.21 -29.34
C GLU A 12 10.78 -1.73 -28.18
N ALA A 13 10.49 -2.57 -27.19
CA ALA A 13 9.68 -2.22 -26.04
C ALA A 13 10.44 -1.29 -25.07
N LEU A 14 11.75 -1.48 -24.93
CA LEU A 14 12.61 -0.64 -24.07
C LEU A 14 12.83 0.77 -24.65
N ASP A 15 12.88 0.90 -25.99
CA ASP A 15 13.06 2.20 -26.65
C ASP A 15 11.77 3.04 -26.59
N ARG A 16 10.59 2.42 -26.68
CA ARG A 16 9.30 3.11 -26.53
C ARG A 16 9.07 3.64 -25.10
N ALA A 17 9.51 2.93 -24.07
CA ALA A 17 9.43 3.39 -22.68
C ALA A 17 10.36 4.60 -22.42
N GLY A 18 11.52 4.65 -23.05
CA GLY A 18 12.46 5.78 -22.98
C GLY A 18 11.92 7.04 -23.64
N HIS A 19 11.17 6.92 -24.73
CA HIS A 19 10.56 8.05 -25.44
C HIS A 19 9.33 8.61 -24.71
N ALA A 20 8.53 7.79 -24.08
CA ALA A 20 7.37 8.22 -23.28
C ALA A 20 7.80 9.08 -22.08
N ARG A 21 8.90 8.72 -21.42
CA ARG A 21 9.43 9.53 -20.28
C ARG A 21 9.97 10.90 -20.71
N ARG A 22 10.54 11.04 -21.91
CA ARG A 22 11.05 12.33 -22.42
C ARG A 22 9.97 13.29 -22.86
N ASN A 23 8.81 12.81 -23.27
CA ASN A 23 7.71 13.66 -23.74
C ASN A 23 6.86 14.22 -22.59
N LEU A 24 6.83 13.55 -21.41
CA LEU A 24 6.10 14.05 -20.24
C LEU A 24 6.77 15.28 -19.59
N LEU A 25 8.09 15.48 -19.83
CA LEU A 25 8.86 16.61 -19.27
C LEU A 25 8.86 17.88 -20.12
N ARG A 26 8.14 17.92 -21.26
CA ARG A 26 8.15 19.07 -22.20
C ARG A 26 6.92 19.98 -22.13
N PHE A 27 5.98 19.76 -21.23
CA PHE A 27 4.79 20.62 -21.05
C PHE A 27 4.87 21.56 -19.82
N GLY A 28 6.05 21.84 -19.31
CA GLY A 28 6.26 22.79 -18.23
C GLY A 28 7.17 23.93 -18.65
N GLY A 29 6.61 25.00 -19.23
CA GLY A 29 7.43 26.18 -19.47
C GLY A 29 6.78 27.21 -20.39
N ALA A 30 6.05 28.13 -19.84
CA ALA A 30 6.08 29.58 -20.17
C ALA A 30 4.88 30.30 -19.54
N ALA A 31 5.06 30.89 -18.39
CA ALA A 31 4.25 32.02 -17.95
C ALA A 31 5.21 33.21 -17.72
N THR A 32 5.02 34.21 -18.51
CA THR A 32 5.79 35.45 -18.57
C THR A 32 5.64 36.29 -17.31
N LEU A 33 6.78 36.83 -16.86
CA LEU A 33 6.86 37.87 -15.84
C LEU A 33 6.11 39.17 -16.25
N GLY A 34 5.20 39.59 -15.40
CA GLY A 34 4.74 40.95 -15.31
C GLY A 34 5.26 41.58 -14.02
N ALA A 35 6.21 42.53 -14.13
CA ALA A 35 6.72 43.25 -12.99
C ALA A 35 5.72 44.32 -12.53
N VAL A 36 5.39 44.32 -11.21
CA VAL A 36 4.88 45.55 -10.55
C VAL A 36 5.72 45.78 -9.30
N LEU A 37 6.39 46.91 -9.28
CA LEU A 37 7.14 47.49 -8.17
C LEU A 37 6.18 47.98 -7.07
N GLY A 38 6.45 47.66 -5.83
CA GLY A 38 5.74 48.23 -4.69
C GLY A 38 6.18 47.58 -3.38
N GLY A 39 6.97 48.31 -2.60
CA GLY A 39 7.71 47.84 -1.42
C GLY A 39 6.89 47.34 -0.25
N GLY A 40 7.55 46.54 0.57
CA GLY A 40 7.09 46.06 1.88
C GLY A 40 7.78 44.78 2.26
N VAL A 41 8.94 44.86 2.92
CA VAL A 41 9.58 43.72 3.56
C VAL A 41 8.74 43.34 4.77
N LEU A 42 7.88 42.32 4.66
CA LEU A 42 7.30 41.62 5.79
C LEU A 42 8.16 40.37 6.02
N LEU A 43 9.02 40.42 7.02
CA LEU A 43 9.65 39.26 7.64
C LEU A 43 8.52 38.42 8.27
N GLY A 44 7.98 37.48 7.49
CA GLY A 44 7.05 36.47 7.97
C GLY A 44 7.77 35.56 8.96
N HIS A 45 7.47 35.69 10.24
CA HIS A 45 7.85 34.71 11.24
C HIS A 45 7.15 33.39 10.88
N ALA A 46 7.94 32.37 10.57
CA ALA A 46 7.42 31.00 10.43
C ALA A 46 6.70 30.64 11.73
N SER A 47 5.46 30.23 11.63
CA SER A 47 4.67 29.84 12.79
C SER A 47 5.35 28.70 13.53
N PRO A 48 5.47 28.75 14.87
CA PRO A 48 6.12 27.69 15.65
C PRO A 48 5.51 26.30 15.47
N ALA A 49 4.27 26.20 15.02
CA ALA A 49 3.62 24.92 14.70
C ALA A 49 4.28 24.11 13.58
N LEU A 50 5.04 24.76 12.65
CA LEU A 50 5.82 24.05 11.63
C LEU A 50 7.17 23.55 12.13
N ALA A 51 7.67 24.10 13.23
CA ALA A 51 8.93 23.69 13.85
C ALA A 51 8.76 22.53 14.83
N GLU A 52 7.55 22.33 15.38
CA GLU A 52 7.26 21.30 16.38
C GLU A 52 6.93 19.95 15.75
N ALA A 53 6.46 19.92 14.48
CA ALA A 53 6.26 18.68 13.72
C ALA A 53 7.57 17.98 13.30
N ALA A 54 8.70 18.67 13.34
CA ALA A 54 10.00 18.14 12.94
C ALA A 54 10.69 17.29 14.04
N SER A 55 10.09 17.12 15.23
CA SER A 55 10.78 16.51 16.38
C SER A 55 10.53 15.02 16.61
N GLN A 56 9.79 14.31 15.75
CA GLN A 56 9.44 12.89 15.96
C GLN A 56 9.67 11.99 14.75
N GLY A 57 10.84 12.02 14.14
CA GLY A 57 11.25 10.96 13.20
C GLY A 57 10.44 10.87 11.90
N GLU A 58 9.54 11.82 11.63
CA GLU A 58 8.84 11.92 10.35
C GLU A 58 9.82 12.30 9.24
N LEU A 59 9.76 11.59 8.10
CA LEU A 59 10.56 11.93 6.93
C LEU A 59 10.20 13.35 6.46
N ALA A 60 11.21 14.19 6.23
CA ALA A 60 10.96 15.46 5.58
C ALA A 60 10.30 15.22 4.22
N PRO A 61 9.38 16.08 3.76
CA PRO A 61 8.59 15.86 2.54
C PRO A 61 9.40 15.54 1.27
N ASN A 62 10.69 15.87 1.26
CA ASN A 62 11.60 15.67 0.13
C ASN A 62 12.69 14.63 0.39
N GLU A 63 12.73 13.96 1.53
CA GLU A 63 13.70 12.90 1.76
C GLU A 63 13.41 11.69 0.86
N PRO A 64 14.45 11.00 0.36
CA PRO A 64 14.27 9.76 -0.37
C PRO A 64 13.46 8.75 0.47
N LEU A 65 12.51 8.08 -0.15
CA LEU A 65 11.67 7.05 0.47
C LEU A 65 11.78 5.77 -0.33
N ASP A 66 12.17 4.69 0.33
CA ASP A 66 12.22 3.35 -0.24
C ASP A 66 11.04 2.53 0.28
N ILE A 67 10.14 2.15 -0.62
CA ILE A 67 8.96 1.34 -0.33
C ILE A 67 9.16 -0.05 -0.91
N LEU A 68 9.06 -1.06 -0.08
CA LEU A 68 9.08 -2.46 -0.45
C LEU A 68 7.69 -3.08 -0.36
N ILE A 69 7.20 -3.60 -1.47
CA ILE A 69 5.96 -4.38 -1.53
C ILE A 69 6.33 -5.87 -1.65
N VAL A 70 5.86 -6.67 -0.69
CA VAL A 70 6.18 -8.09 -0.60
C VAL A 70 5.10 -8.93 -1.24
N ASN A 71 5.41 -9.59 -2.35
CA ASN A 71 4.47 -10.42 -3.10
C ASN A 71 4.74 -11.92 -2.91
N TYR A 72 3.71 -12.73 -3.11
CA TYR A 72 3.77 -14.20 -2.99
C TYR A 72 2.70 -14.87 -3.85
N ASP A 73 2.88 -16.15 -4.14
CA ASP A 73 1.89 -16.93 -4.88
C ASP A 73 0.56 -16.98 -4.13
N GLY A 74 -0.54 -16.73 -4.84
CA GLY A 74 -1.88 -16.62 -4.25
C GLY A 74 -2.21 -15.23 -3.69
N GLY A 75 -1.33 -14.24 -3.82
CA GLY A 75 -1.58 -12.86 -3.42
C GLY A 75 -2.70 -12.18 -4.22
N THR A 76 -3.45 -11.31 -3.59
CA THR A 76 -4.52 -10.52 -4.24
C THR A 76 -3.92 -9.34 -5.01
N LEU A 77 -4.14 -9.29 -6.32
CA LEU A 77 -3.57 -8.27 -7.19
C LEU A 77 -3.85 -6.83 -6.72
N LEU A 78 -5.11 -6.51 -6.42
CA LEU A 78 -5.49 -5.13 -6.08
C LEU A 78 -4.94 -4.67 -4.72
N ASP A 79 -4.62 -5.59 -3.81
CA ASP A 79 -4.05 -5.26 -2.50
C ASP A 79 -2.70 -4.54 -2.59
N PHE A 80 -1.95 -4.77 -3.67
CA PHE A 80 -0.70 -4.06 -3.92
C PHE A 80 -0.74 -3.16 -5.16
N ALA A 81 -1.49 -3.49 -6.20
CA ALA A 81 -1.58 -2.68 -7.41
C ALA A 81 -2.20 -1.30 -7.11
N GLY A 82 -3.28 -1.26 -6.30
CA GLY A 82 -3.88 0.00 -5.86
C GLY A 82 -2.90 0.91 -5.11
N PRO A 83 -2.25 0.44 -4.04
CA PRO A 83 -1.18 1.20 -3.38
C PRO A 83 -0.02 1.57 -4.30
N SER A 84 0.39 0.69 -5.21
CA SER A 84 1.48 0.95 -6.16
C SER A 84 1.19 2.15 -7.06
N GLU A 85 -0.04 2.27 -7.57
CA GLU A 85 -0.48 3.39 -8.40
C GLU A 85 -0.31 4.74 -7.69
N ILE A 86 -0.46 4.76 -6.37
CA ILE A 86 -0.29 5.95 -5.55
C ILE A 86 1.18 6.20 -5.24
N PHE A 87 1.88 5.19 -4.73
CA PHE A 87 3.25 5.34 -4.25
C PHE A 87 4.24 5.71 -5.36
N HIS A 88 4.07 5.20 -6.58
CA HIS A 88 4.90 5.57 -7.73
C HIS A 88 4.76 7.03 -8.18
N ARG A 89 3.70 7.71 -7.76
CA ARG A 89 3.45 9.12 -8.08
C ARG A 89 3.94 10.08 -6.99
N LEU A 90 4.39 9.54 -5.86
CA LEU A 90 4.93 10.38 -4.78
C LEU A 90 6.33 10.90 -5.13
N PRO A 91 6.66 12.15 -4.80
CA PRO A 91 7.99 12.70 -5.05
C PRO A 91 9.06 11.93 -4.26
N ASN A 92 10.26 11.82 -4.86
CA ASN A 92 11.44 11.16 -4.26
C ASN A 92 11.14 9.78 -3.63
N THR A 93 10.29 8.99 -4.31
CA THR A 93 9.87 7.67 -3.82
C THR A 93 10.31 6.59 -4.80
N LYS A 94 11.00 5.58 -4.29
CA LYS A 94 11.34 4.35 -4.98
C LYS A 94 10.41 3.26 -4.49
N VAL A 95 9.72 2.57 -5.39
CA VAL A 95 8.90 1.40 -5.07
C VAL A 95 9.56 0.16 -5.62
N ARG A 96 9.78 -0.83 -4.75
CA ARG A 96 10.36 -2.12 -5.09
C ARG A 96 9.37 -3.23 -4.80
N TYR A 97 9.54 -4.33 -5.48
CA TYR A 97 8.70 -5.50 -5.32
C TYR A 97 9.58 -6.72 -5.07
N ALA A 98 9.25 -7.49 -4.05
CA ALA A 98 10.02 -8.66 -3.68
C ALA A 98 9.13 -9.87 -3.41
N SER A 99 9.70 -11.05 -3.63
CA SER A 99 9.13 -12.32 -3.22
C SER A 99 10.20 -13.19 -2.56
N LEU A 100 9.83 -14.31 -1.97
CA LEU A 100 10.78 -15.15 -1.24
C LEU A 100 12.01 -15.48 -2.08
N ASN A 101 11.79 -15.93 -3.31
CA ASN A 101 12.85 -16.40 -4.21
C ASN A 101 13.20 -15.41 -5.33
N GLY A 102 12.50 -14.28 -5.42
CA GLY A 102 12.56 -13.38 -6.56
C GLY A 102 11.89 -13.95 -7.82
N GLY A 103 11.94 -13.19 -8.92
CA GLY A 103 11.41 -13.62 -10.21
C GLY A 103 9.89 -13.48 -10.32
N ASN A 104 9.24 -14.48 -10.89
CA ASN A 104 7.79 -14.45 -11.13
C ASN A 104 7.01 -14.93 -9.92
N VAL A 105 5.85 -14.30 -9.70
CA VAL A 105 4.86 -14.66 -8.69
C VAL A 105 3.53 -14.90 -9.41
N THR A 106 2.86 -16.00 -9.11
CA THR A 106 1.53 -16.31 -9.63
C THR A 106 0.47 -15.89 -8.61
N LEU A 107 -0.17 -14.77 -8.88
CA LEU A 107 -1.23 -14.20 -8.04
C LEU A 107 -2.51 -15.05 -8.11
N GLU A 108 -3.50 -14.72 -7.27
CA GLU A 108 -4.82 -15.33 -7.39
C GLU A 108 -5.39 -15.14 -8.81
N PHE A 109 -6.24 -16.07 -9.25
CA PHE A 109 -6.81 -16.11 -10.60
C PHE A 109 -5.79 -16.28 -11.75
N GLY A 110 -4.53 -16.68 -11.44
CA GLY A 110 -3.53 -17.02 -12.45
C GLY A 110 -2.82 -15.81 -13.10
N VAL A 111 -2.97 -14.61 -12.55
CA VAL A 111 -2.20 -13.45 -13.01
C VAL A 111 -0.74 -13.62 -12.61
N VAL A 112 0.17 -13.57 -13.61
CA VAL A 112 1.61 -13.65 -13.37
C VAL A 112 2.19 -12.24 -13.28
N TYR A 113 2.87 -11.96 -12.17
CA TYR A 113 3.61 -10.74 -11.93
C TYR A 113 5.10 -11.07 -11.85
N GLY A 114 5.94 -10.34 -12.56
CA GLY A 114 7.35 -10.71 -12.76
C GLY A 114 8.36 -9.71 -12.22
N ASN A 115 9.65 -10.13 -12.28
CA ASN A 115 10.81 -9.32 -11.89
C ASN A 115 10.83 -8.88 -10.44
N THR A 116 10.32 -9.68 -9.51
CA THR A 116 10.47 -9.41 -8.08
C THR A 116 11.91 -9.65 -7.64
N GLU A 117 12.38 -8.82 -6.69
CA GLU A 117 13.66 -9.04 -6.01
C GLU A 117 13.55 -10.22 -5.02
N ARG A 118 14.64 -10.89 -4.70
CA ARG A 118 14.64 -11.93 -3.67
C ARG A 118 14.68 -11.28 -2.29
N LEU A 119 13.76 -11.64 -1.39
CA LEU A 119 13.65 -11.05 -0.04
C LEU A 119 14.96 -11.12 0.76
N ALA A 120 15.72 -12.22 0.61
CA ALA A 120 16.98 -12.40 1.32
C ALA A 120 18.08 -11.41 0.90
N ASP A 121 17.98 -10.84 -0.31
CA ASP A 121 18.98 -9.91 -0.85
C ASP A 121 18.66 -8.45 -0.50
N ILE A 122 17.50 -8.18 0.13
CA ILE A 122 17.09 -6.84 0.54
C ILE A 122 17.62 -6.58 1.95
N GLU A 123 18.52 -5.62 2.08
CA GLU A 123 19.11 -5.25 3.36
C GLU A 123 18.12 -4.44 4.23
N SER A 124 17.48 -3.45 3.65
CA SER A 124 16.57 -2.53 4.36
C SER A 124 15.51 -1.91 3.44
N THR A 125 14.52 -1.30 4.05
CA THR A 125 13.49 -0.47 3.42
C THR A 125 12.98 0.54 4.43
N ASP A 126 12.49 1.71 3.99
CA ASP A 126 11.82 2.67 4.87
C ASP A 126 10.39 2.24 5.20
N LEU A 127 9.68 1.71 4.21
CA LEU A 127 8.32 1.20 4.36
C LEU A 127 8.19 -0.19 3.76
N ILE A 128 7.67 -1.12 4.55
CA ILE A 128 7.26 -2.44 4.06
C ILE A 128 5.73 -2.50 3.95
N LEU A 129 5.22 -2.95 2.78
CA LEU A 129 3.81 -3.26 2.56
C LEU A 129 3.65 -4.77 2.34
N VAL A 130 2.83 -5.40 3.18
CA VAL A 130 2.42 -6.80 3.05
C VAL A 130 0.96 -6.86 2.58
N PRO A 131 0.69 -7.21 1.31
CA PRO A 131 -0.66 -7.42 0.79
C PRO A 131 -1.26 -8.72 1.32
N GLY A 132 -2.57 -8.85 1.19
CA GLY A 132 -3.27 -10.10 1.46
C GLY A 132 -3.33 -11.01 0.25
N GLY A 133 -4.07 -12.13 0.42
CA GLY A 133 -4.24 -13.14 -0.62
C GLY A 133 -5.34 -14.13 -0.29
N SER A 134 -5.72 -14.90 -1.30
CA SER A 134 -6.67 -16.01 -1.15
C SER A 134 -6.03 -17.24 -0.49
N ASP A 135 -4.71 -17.39 -0.63
CA ASP A 135 -3.92 -18.43 0.03
C ASP A 135 -2.76 -17.80 0.80
N LEU A 136 -2.75 -17.95 2.11
CA LEU A 136 -1.68 -17.47 2.98
C LEU A 136 -0.67 -18.58 3.34
N SER A 137 -0.76 -19.77 2.78
CA SER A 137 0.14 -20.89 3.13
C SER A 137 1.60 -20.52 2.86
N VAL A 138 1.90 -19.84 1.75
CA VAL A 138 3.24 -19.39 1.39
C VAL A 138 3.76 -18.33 2.38
N PRO A 139 3.11 -17.17 2.60
CA PRO A 139 3.65 -16.14 3.49
C PRO A 139 3.57 -16.50 4.97
N MET A 140 2.80 -17.54 5.36
CA MET A 140 2.79 -18.09 6.71
C MET A 140 3.90 -19.12 6.94
N GLY A 141 4.62 -19.54 5.89
CA GLY A 141 5.76 -20.44 6.01
C GLY A 141 6.93 -19.80 6.80
N PRO A 142 7.72 -20.62 7.54
CA PRO A 142 8.72 -20.11 8.48
C PRO A 142 9.79 -19.24 7.80
N GLU A 143 10.18 -19.56 6.59
CA GLU A 143 11.20 -18.83 5.84
C GLU A 143 10.70 -17.45 5.44
N TYR A 144 9.48 -17.36 4.92
CA TYR A 144 8.83 -16.09 4.59
C TYR A 144 8.63 -15.22 5.83
N GLN A 145 8.13 -15.82 6.91
CA GLN A 145 7.92 -15.15 8.20
C GLN A 145 9.21 -14.56 8.77
N ALA A 146 10.33 -15.27 8.66
CA ALA A 146 11.64 -14.79 9.10
C ALA A 146 12.07 -13.53 8.33
N GLN A 147 11.91 -13.53 6.99
CA GLN A 147 12.27 -12.39 6.15
C GLN A 147 11.36 -11.18 6.39
N ILE A 148 10.03 -11.38 6.49
CA ILE A 148 9.10 -10.30 6.79
C ILE A 148 9.41 -9.70 8.17
N ARG A 149 9.65 -10.51 9.19
CA ARG A 149 10.02 -10.03 10.53
C ARG A 149 11.25 -9.16 10.48
N ARG A 150 12.34 -9.66 9.88
CA ARG A 150 13.61 -8.94 9.77
C ARG A 150 13.44 -7.56 9.14
N LEU A 151 12.72 -7.49 8.01
CA LEU A 151 12.49 -6.24 7.30
C LEU A 151 11.55 -5.31 8.08
N ALA A 152 10.48 -5.83 8.68
CA ALA A 152 9.54 -5.05 9.48
C ALA A 152 10.16 -4.48 10.76
N GLU A 153 11.06 -5.21 11.41
CA GLU A 153 11.77 -4.71 12.60
C GLU A 153 12.68 -3.52 12.25
N GLY A 154 13.32 -3.54 11.07
CA GLY A 154 14.20 -2.47 10.59
C GLY A 154 13.49 -1.30 9.90
N ALA A 155 12.26 -1.47 9.44
CA ALA A 155 11.52 -0.44 8.72
C ALA A 155 11.00 0.67 9.62
N LYS A 156 10.99 1.91 9.11
CA LYS A 156 10.34 3.05 9.77
C LYS A 156 8.83 2.87 9.80
N TYR A 157 8.26 2.33 8.71
CA TYR A 157 6.83 2.12 8.55
C TYR A 157 6.53 0.66 8.19
N VAL A 158 5.64 0.04 8.94
CA VAL A 158 5.20 -1.35 8.76
C VAL A 158 3.73 -1.34 8.36
N THR A 159 3.45 -1.79 7.17
CA THR A 159 2.11 -1.61 6.60
C THR A 159 1.55 -2.89 6.00
N SER A 160 0.22 -2.97 5.95
CA SER A 160 -0.50 -4.10 5.36
C SER A 160 -1.83 -3.69 4.75
N VAL A 161 -2.30 -4.49 3.81
CA VAL A 161 -3.65 -4.40 3.25
C VAL A 161 -4.32 -5.75 3.37
N CYS A 162 -5.64 -5.75 3.60
CA CYS A 162 -6.46 -6.96 3.64
C CYS A 162 -6.02 -7.93 4.75
N ASN A 163 -5.95 -9.23 4.47
CA ASN A 163 -5.43 -10.25 5.40
C ASN A 163 -3.89 -10.33 5.42
N GLY A 164 -3.18 -9.46 4.73
CA GLY A 164 -1.73 -9.25 4.91
C GLY A 164 -1.37 -8.85 6.34
N SER A 165 -2.30 -8.23 7.07
CA SER A 165 -2.16 -7.97 8.51
C SER A 165 -2.06 -9.25 9.36
N LEU A 166 -2.66 -10.36 8.95
CA LEU A 166 -2.46 -11.65 9.61
C LEU A 166 -1.04 -12.18 9.40
N VAL A 167 -0.48 -11.98 8.20
CA VAL A 167 0.90 -12.35 7.90
C VAL A 167 1.88 -11.58 8.78
N LEU A 168 1.69 -10.26 8.91
CA LEU A 168 2.47 -9.44 9.84
C LEU A 168 2.24 -9.84 11.31
N ALA A 169 0.99 -10.11 11.72
CA ALA A 169 0.69 -10.50 13.09
C ALA A 169 1.37 -11.82 13.47
N ALA A 170 1.42 -12.79 12.54
CA ALA A 170 2.10 -14.07 12.73
C ALA A 170 3.61 -13.91 12.98
N THR A 171 4.27 -12.88 12.43
CA THR A 171 5.67 -12.57 12.77
C THR A 171 5.85 -12.12 14.23
N GLY A 172 4.78 -11.69 14.90
CA GLY A 172 4.82 -11.12 16.25
C GLY A 172 5.01 -9.59 16.29
N VAL A 173 5.30 -8.91 15.18
CA VAL A 173 5.55 -7.44 15.16
C VAL A 173 4.30 -6.62 15.49
N LEU A 174 3.09 -7.20 15.31
CA LEU A 174 1.83 -6.55 15.66
C LEU A 174 1.33 -6.90 17.08
N LYS A 175 2.10 -7.58 17.91
CA LYS A 175 1.66 -7.91 19.27
C LYS A 175 1.36 -6.64 20.06
N GLY A 176 0.11 -6.53 20.59
CA GLY A 176 -0.39 -5.37 21.31
C GLY A 176 -0.67 -4.14 20.45
N LYS A 177 -0.54 -4.23 19.13
CA LYS A 177 -0.84 -3.15 18.17
C LYS A 177 -2.22 -3.28 17.57
N ARG A 178 -2.87 -2.14 17.35
CA ARG A 178 -4.16 -2.05 16.64
C ARG A 178 -3.94 -2.26 15.15
N SER A 179 -4.79 -3.04 14.51
CA SER A 179 -4.69 -3.27 13.06
C SER A 179 -6.04 -3.50 12.41
N ALA A 180 -6.22 -2.93 11.22
CA ALA A 180 -7.26 -3.32 10.28
C ALA A 180 -6.91 -4.65 9.61
N CYS A 181 -7.94 -5.26 9.05
CA CYS A 181 -7.84 -6.45 8.21
C CYS A 181 -9.06 -6.52 7.30
N HIS A 182 -9.07 -7.43 6.34
CA HIS A 182 -10.31 -7.76 5.65
C HIS A 182 -11.39 -8.18 6.68
N TRP A 183 -12.60 -7.65 6.56
CA TRP A 183 -13.66 -7.80 7.55
C TRP A 183 -13.95 -9.26 7.94
N ALA A 184 -13.82 -10.19 6.99
CA ALA A 184 -14.07 -11.61 7.24
C ALA A 184 -13.01 -12.28 8.13
N PHE A 185 -11.85 -11.66 8.29
CA PHE A 185 -10.69 -12.24 8.99
C PHE A 185 -10.18 -11.37 10.14
N VAL A 186 -10.70 -10.16 10.32
CA VAL A 186 -10.18 -9.18 11.28
C VAL A 186 -10.15 -9.71 12.72
N ASN A 187 -11.12 -10.52 13.14
CA ASN A 187 -11.15 -11.14 14.46
C ASN A 187 -9.99 -12.11 14.72
N LYS A 188 -9.41 -12.70 13.66
CA LYS A 188 -8.27 -13.62 13.79
C LYS A 188 -6.98 -12.91 14.20
N LEU A 189 -6.88 -11.60 14.09
CA LEU A 189 -5.74 -10.84 14.58
C LEU A 189 -5.48 -11.07 16.06
N ALA A 190 -6.54 -11.27 16.86
CA ALA A 190 -6.43 -11.54 18.28
C ALA A 190 -5.70 -12.86 18.59
N GLU A 191 -5.75 -13.86 17.71
CA GLU A 191 -5.06 -15.15 17.86
C GLU A 191 -3.52 -14.97 17.86
N TYR A 192 -3.03 -13.90 17.23
CA TYR A 192 -1.63 -13.51 17.17
C TYR A 192 -1.27 -12.39 18.15
N GLY A 193 -2.20 -12.02 19.05
CA GLY A 193 -1.97 -10.98 20.06
C GLY A 193 -2.04 -9.54 19.55
N ALA A 194 -2.49 -9.32 18.30
CA ALA A 194 -2.82 -7.98 17.78
C ALA A 194 -4.24 -7.56 18.23
N ILE A 195 -4.52 -6.27 18.22
CA ILE A 195 -5.83 -5.71 18.59
C ILE A 195 -6.64 -5.47 17.29
N PRO A 196 -7.68 -6.26 17.03
CA PRO A 196 -8.48 -6.13 15.82
C PRO A 196 -9.30 -4.83 15.84
N VAL A 197 -9.27 -4.07 14.74
CA VAL A 197 -10.07 -2.87 14.54
C VAL A 197 -10.78 -2.98 13.18
N PRO A 198 -12.13 -2.93 13.14
CA PRO A 198 -12.89 -3.16 11.91
C PRO A 198 -13.05 -1.89 11.06
N ASP A 199 -12.06 -1.05 11.06
CA ASP A 199 -12.03 0.19 10.28
C ASP A 199 -11.35 -0.01 8.93
N ARG A 200 -11.66 0.85 7.97
CA ARG A 200 -11.09 0.82 6.63
C ARG A 200 -9.60 1.19 6.60
N PHE A 201 -9.15 2.01 7.55
CA PHE A 201 -7.77 2.38 7.81
C PHE A 201 -7.52 2.46 9.31
N VAL A 202 -6.41 1.92 9.75
CA VAL A 202 -5.95 1.98 11.15
C VAL A 202 -4.50 2.38 11.19
N GLU A 203 -4.21 3.32 12.08
CA GLU A 203 -2.86 3.76 12.43
C GLU A 203 -2.61 3.46 13.91
N ASP A 204 -1.41 2.98 14.24
CA ASP A 204 -0.95 2.75 15.61
C ASP A 204 0.54 3.13 15.76
N ASP A 205 1.00 3.27 17.01
CA ASP A 205 2.38 3.59 17.37
C ASP A 205 2.89 4.84 16.62
N HIS A 206 2.15 5.95 16.75
CA HIS A 206 2.47 7.23 16.12
C HIS A 206 2.62 7.14 14.59
N GLY A 207 1.93 6.18 13.97
CA GLY A 207 1.94 5.96 12.53
C GLY A 207 3.06 5.06 12.01
N ARG A 208 3.80 4.42 12.90
CA ARG A 208 4.73 3.37 12.48
C ARG A 208 4.01 2.17 11.89
N PHE A 209 2.88 1.79 12.47
CA PHE A 209 2.03 0.70 11.97
C PHE A 209 0.78 1.29 11.32
N MET A 210 0.58 0.99 10.04
CA MET A 210 -0.59 1.43 9.28
C MET A 210 -1.18 0.25 8.50
N SER A 211 -2.49 0.10 8.55
CA SER A 211 -3.16 -1.02 7.91
C SER A 211 -4.45 -0.61 7.20
N GLY A 212 -4.67 -1.17 6.02
CA GLY A 212 -5.91 -1.06 5.25
C GLY A 212 -6.80 -2.29 5.44
N GLY A 213 -8.11 -2.10 5.33
CA GLY A 213 -9.11 -3.15 5.31
C GLY A 213 -9.02 -4.02 4.05
N GLY A 214 -10.14 -4.62 3.62
CA GLY A 214 -10.15 -5.53 2.47
C GLY A 214 -9.97 -4.83 1.13
N VAL A 215 -9.31 -5.49 0.25
CA VAL A 215 -9.02 -5.25 -1.18
C VAL A 215 -9.01 -3.78 -1.62
N THR A 216 -10.20 -3.19 -1.87
CA THR A 216 -10.33 -1.81 -2.36
C THR A 216 -9.92 -0.76 -1.32
N ALA A 217 -9.88 -1.11 -0.03
CA ALA A 217 -9.39 -0.23 1.03
C ALA A 217 -7.89 0.09 0.86
N GLY A 218 -7.16 -0.70 0.08
CA GLY A 218 -5.76 -0.44 -0.25
C GLY A 218 -5.52 0.91 -0.94
N ILE A 219 -6.48 1.41 -1.72
CA ILE A 219 -6.39 2.72 -2.37
C ILE A 219 -6.53 3.85 -1.33
N ASP A 220 -7.58 3.80 -0.50
CA ASP A 220 -7.79 4.79 0.57
C ASP A 220 -6.61 4.77 1.57
N PHE A 221 -6.17 3.57 1.95
CA PHE A 221 -4.99 3.35 2.77
C PHE A 221 -3.75 4.05 2.20
N ALA A 222 -3.45 3.82 0.92
CA ALA A 222 -2.27 4.39 0.29
C ALA A 222 -2.32 5.92 0.19
N LEU A 223 -3.51 6.52 -0.01
CA LEU A 223 -3.70 7.97 0.04
C LEU A 223 -3.45 8.53 1.45
N ARG A 224 -3.88 7.83 2.52
CA ARG A 224 -3.56 8.20 3.91
C ARG A 224 -2.07 8.10 4.20
N VAL A 225 -1.41 7.05 3.73
CA VAL A 225 0.05 6.91 3.83
C VAL A 225 0.75 8.04 3.05
N ALA A 226 0.29 8.35 1.84
CA ALA A 226 0.81 9.46 1.04
C ALA A 226 0.69 10.81 1.75
N GLU A 227 -0.47 11.10 2.36
CA GLU A 227 -0.69 12.29 3.18
C GLU A 227 0.30 12.37 4.33
N LYS A 228 0.50 11.28 5.06
CA LYS A 228 1.44 11.21 6.19
C LYS A 228 2.88 11.43 5.76
N LEU A 229 3.31 10.82 4.65
CA LEU A 229 4.72 10.81 4.23
C LEU A 229 5.11 11.98 3.34
N ARG A 230 4.18 12.59 2.62
CA ARG A 230 4.43 13.63 1.62
C ARG A 230 3.52 14.84 1.74
N GLY A 231 2.65 14.84 2.74
CA GLY A 231 1.69 15.91 2.99
C GLY A 231 0.42 15.81 2.14
N ARG A 232 -0.59 16.53 2.58
CA ARG A 232 -1.94 16.52 2.00
C ARG A 232 -1.95 16.90 0.52
N GLN A 233 -1.17 17.91 0.13
CA GLN A 233 -1.14 18.37 -1.27
C GLN A 233 -0.66 17.27 -2.23
N ALA A 234 0.36 16.48 -1.86
CA ALA A 234 0.85 15.37 -2.67
C ALA A 234 -0.20 14.24 -2.77
N ALA A 235 -0.90 13.96 -1.69
CA ALA A 235 -1.98 12.97 -1.68
C ALA A 235 -3.16 13.39 -2.57
N GLU A 236 -3.66 14.62 -2.43
CA GLU A 236 -4.75 15.17 -3.25
C GLU A 236 -4.37 15.27 -4.73
N PHE A 237 -3.13 15.70 -5.04
CA PHE A 237 -2.61 15.69 -6.41
C PHE A 237 -2.64 14.28 -7.00
N THR A 238 -2.15 13.30 -6.25
CA THR A 238 -2.11 11.91 -6.71
C THR A 238 -3.53 11.35 -6.90
N GLN A 239 -4.45 11.61 -5.97
CA GLN A 239 -5.85 11.21 -6.07
C GLN A 239 -6.50 11.75 -7.34
N LEU A 240 -6.29 13.04 -7.66
CA LEU A 240 -6.82 13.67 -8.86
C LEU A 240 -6.21 13.08 -10.13
N VAL A 241 -4.89 12.84 -10.15
CA VAL A 241 -4.21 12.26 -11.33
C VAL A 241 -4.69 10.85 -11.67
N ILE A 242 -5.00 10.03 -10.66
CA ILE A 242 -5.54 8.67 -10.89
C ILE A 242 -7.07 8.64 -11.01
N GLU A 243 -7.73 9.81 -10.96
CA GLU A 243 -9.19 9.95 -11.03
C GLU A 243 -9.93 9.05 -10.01
N TYR A 244 -9.38 8.98 -8.77
CA TYR A 244 -10.01 8.20 -7.71
C TYR A 244 -11.20 8.96 -7.12
N ASP A 245 -12.34 8.82 -7.79
CA ASP A 245 -13.65 9.37 -7.41
C ASP A 245 -14.69 8.23 -7.33
N PRO A 246 -14.66 7.40 -6.28
CA PRO A 246 -15.43 6.16 -6.22
C PRO A 246 -16.94 6.41 -6.12
N ALA A 247 -17.69 5.85 -7.06
CA ALA A 247 -19.15 5.89 -7.12
C ALA A 247 -19.72 4.47 -7.27
N PRO A 248 -19.64 3.61 -6.24
CA PRO A 248 -20.09 2.23 -6.34
C PRO A 248 -21.61 2.16 -6.58
N PRO A 249 -22.08 1.31 -7.50
CA PRO A 249 -23.50 1.22 -7.84
C PRO A 249 -24.34 0.54 -6.76
N PHE A 250 -23.70 -0.07 -5.76
CA PHE A 250 -24.35 -0.77 -4.67
C PHE A 250 -23.73 -0.40 -3.32
N HIS A 251 -24.52 -0.49 -2.24
CA HIS A 251 -24.10 -0.21 -0.86
C HIS A 251 -23.80 -1.49 -0.07
N SER A 252 -23.23 -2.52 -0.72
CA SER A 252 -22.96 -3.84 -0.12
C SER A 252 -21.47 -4.06 0.16
N GLY A 253 -20.68 -3.02 0.26
CA GLY A 253 -19.23 -3.11 0.49
C GLY A 253 -18.83 -3.49 1.92
N HIS A 254 -19.76 -3.48 2.88
CA HIS A 254 -19.54 -3.90 4.25
C HIS A 254 -20.73 -4.70 4.78
N PRO A 255 -20.56 -5.70 5.66
CA PRO A 255 -21.69 -6.51 6.18
C PRO A 255 -22.78 -5.72 6.88
N ARG A 256 -22.49 -4.58 7.52
CA ARG A 256 -23.51 -3.72 8.16
C ARG A 256 -24.45 -3.05 7.15
N ASP A 257 -23.99 -2.86 5.91
CA ASP A 257 -24.74 -2.13 4.87
C ASP A 257 -25.30 -3.10 3.81
N ALA A 258 -24.78 -4.34 3.77
CA ALA A 258 -25.20 -5.35 2.83
C ALA A 258 -26.53 -6.01 3.27
N ARG A 259 -27.33 -6.44 2.29
CA ARG A 259 -28.55 -7.19 2.57
C ARG A 259 -28.23 -8.50 3.28
N PRO A 260 -29.04 -8.95 4.26
CA PRO A 260 -28.77 -10.16 5.05
C PRO A 260 -28.55 -11.41 4.22
N GLU A 261 -29.29 -11.58 3.11
CA GLU A 261 -29.12 -12.72 2.21
C GLU A 261 -27.74 -12.73 1.51
N VAL A 262 -27.19 -11.54 1.19
CA VAL A 262 -25.83 -11.41 0.62
C VAL A 262 -24.78 -11.79 1.67
N VAL A 263 -24.94 -11.32 2.90
CA VAL A 263 -24.05 -11.71 4.02
C VAL A 263 -24.10 -13.22 4.23
N ALA A 264 -25.29 -13.84 4.20
CA ALA A 264 -25.44 -15.28 4.34
C ALA A 264 -24.77 -16.06 3.19
N MET A 265 -24.75 -15.55 1.97
CA MET A 265 -24.01 -16.14 0.85
C MET A 265 -22.49 -16.12 1.10
N VAL A 266 -21.97 -15.03 1.64
CA VAL A 266 -20.54 -14.91 2.00
C VAL A 266 -20.20 -15.87 3.15
N ASP A 267 -21.06 -15.98 4.18
CA ASP A 267 -20.85 -16.92 5.29
C ASP A 267 -20.86 -18.38 4.87
N LYS A 268 -21.56 -18.75 3.80
CA LYS A 268 -21.47 -20.10 3.22
C LYS A 268 -20.10 -20.38 2.61
N ARG A 269 -19.47 -19.36 2.01
CA ARG A 269 -18.14 -19.47 1.39
C ARG A 269 -16.99 -19.30 2.39
N LEU A 270 -17.20 -18.44 3.39
CA LEU A 270 -16.26 -18.13 4.48
C LEU A 270 -16.96 -18.34 5.83
N PRO A 271 -17.07 -19.60 6.30
CA PRO A 271 -17.87 -19.93 7.48
C PRO A 271 -17.49 -19.12 8.72
N GLY A 272 -18.47 -18.44 9.30
CA GLY A 272 -18.32 -17.67 10.54
C GLY A 272 -17.72 -16.27 10.37
N ALA A 273 -17.52 -15.78 9.15
CA ALA A 273 -16.97 -14.46 8.90
C ALA A 273 -17.77 -13.33 9.57
N SER A 274 -19.09 -13.27 9.36
CA SER A 274 -19.95 -12.25 9.98
C SER A 274 -20.02 -12.37 11.50
N LYS A 275 -20.06 -13.60 12.05
CA LYS A 275 -20.02 -13.84 13.49
C LYS A 275 -18.67 -13.43 14.11
N GLY A 276 -17.58 -13.62 13.38
CA GLY A 276 -16.24 -13.18 13.79
C GLY A 276 -16.19 -11.67 13.94
N LEU A 277 -16.70 -10.95 12.95
CA LEU A 277 -16.76 -9.49 12.97
C LEU A 277 -17.59 -8.96 14.15
N ALA A 278 -18.76 -9.56 14.41
CA ALA A 278 -19.66 -9.17 15.50
C ALA A 278 -19.05 -9.36 16.91
N ARG A 279 -17.98 -10.11 17.07
CA ARG A 279 -17.28 -10.30 18.36
C ARG A 279 -16.29 -9.18 18.68
N ILE A 280 -16.01 -8.28 17.74
CA ILE A 280 -15.09 -7.17 17.95
C ILE A 280 -15.82 -6.08 18.73
N PRO A 281 -15.25 -5.58 19.85
CA PRO A 281 -15.86 -4.52 20.63
C PRO A 281 -16.11 -3.27 19.77
N GLY A 282 -17.31 -2.68 19.87
CA GLY A 282 -17.70 -1.47 19.12
C GLY A 282 -18.27 -1.71 17.72
N VAL A 283 -18.31 -2.93 17.23
CA VAL A 283 -19.05 -3.29 16.01
C VAL A 283 -20.52 -3.54 16.36
N ARG A 284 -21.43 -2.81 15.75
CA ARG A 284 -22.88 -2.98 15.84
C ARG A 284 -23.44 -3.44 14.51
#